data_8231d5046d5189fdf0e0fa4b597aa7da
#
_entry.id   8231d5046d5189fdf0e0fa4b597aa7da
#
_cell.length_a   1.000
_cell.length_b   1.000
_cell.length_c   1.000
_cell.angle_alpha   90.00
_cell.angle_beta   90.00
_cell.angle_gamma   90.00
#
_symmetry.space_group_name_H-M   'P 1'
#
loop_
_entity.id
_entity.type
_entity.pdbx_description
1 polymer ?
#
loop_
_entity_poly.entity_id
_entity_poly.type
_entity_poly.pdbx_seq_one_letter_code
_entity_poly.pdbx_strand_id
1 'polypeptide(L)'
;MADTIFDLLDSVQKPDNLNVNSRVLIVDGLNLYLRAFAVNGALNDNGVPVGGLTGFLRSLAYAIRETNPTRVIIAYDGAGGSQRRRKLCPEYKSNRKPGKRITRWDAFKNATEEKDAMKIQFSRLIEYLSFLPINVISIDRIEA
;
A
#
# COMPACT_ATOMS: atom_id res chain seq x y z
N MET A 1 -10.34 44.42 14.88
CA MET A 1 -11.16 43.52 15.72
C MET A 1 -10.49 42.19 15.68
N ALA A 2 -10.29 41.57 16.83
CA ALA A 2 -9.72 40.23 16.84
C ALA A 2 -10.76 39.26 16.33
N ASP A 3 -10.43 38.53 15.27
CA ASP A 3 -11.25 37.43 14.78
C ASP A 3 -11.51 36.46 15.91
N THR A 4 -12.75 36.13 16.16
CA THR A 4 -13.11 35.16 17.18
C THR A 4 -12.64 33.77 16.74
N ILE A 5 -12.38 32.89 17.72
CA ILE A 5 -11.98 31.51 17.46
C ILE A 5 -12.98 30.78 16.55
N PHE A 6 -14.26 31.21 16.58
CA PHE A 6 -15.34 30.72 15.71
C PHE A 6 -15.16 31.14 14.25
N ASP A 7 -14.69 32.38 14.00
CA ASP A 7 -14.40 32.86 12.64
C ASP A 7 -13.22 32.09 12.03
N LEU A 8 -12.22 31.77 12.87
CA LEU A 8 -11.10 30.91 12.47
C LEU A 8 -11.54 29.48 12.17
N LEU A 9 -12.43 28.91 13.00
CA LEU A 9 -12.96 27.56 12.77
C LEU A 9 -13.85 27.51 11.52
N ASP A 10 -14.68 28.53 11.28
CA ASP A 10 -15.47 28.64 10.04
C ASP A 10 -14.61 28.81 8.79
N SER A 11 -13.49 29.51 8.89
CA SER A 11 -12.53 29.64 7.79
C SER A 11 -11.83 28.31 7.45
N VAL A 12 -11.61 27.46 8.47
CA VAL A 12 -11.03 26.11 8.31
C VAL A 12 -12.06 25.09 7.83
N GLN A 13 -13.34 25.27 8.20
CA GLN A 13 -14.43 24.35 7.85
C GLN A 13 -15.10 24.61 6.50
N LYS A 14 -14.76 25.70 5.82
CA LYS A 14 -15.15 25.85 4.41
C LYS A 14 -14.13 25.06 3.58
N PRO A 15 -14.38 23.76 3.26
CA PRO A 15 -13.66 23.19 2.16
C PRO A 15 -14.05 24.04 0.95
N ASP A 16 -13.08 24.64 0.29
CA ASP A 16 -13.26 24.97 -1.12
C ASP A 16 -14.00 23.81 -1.75
N ASN A 17 -14.92 24.04 -2.67
CA ASN A 17 -15.64 23.03 -3.44
C ASN A 17 -14.66 22.17 -4.27
N LEU A 18 -13.64 21.63 -3.62
CA LEU A 18 -12.67 20.75 -4.19
C LEU A 18 -13.40 19.43 -4.46
N ASN A 19 -13.68 19.22 -5.74
CA ASN A 19 -14.12 17.91 -6.19
C ASN A 19 -13.13 16.87 -5.66
N VAL A 20 -13.59 15.99 -4.78
CA VAL A 20 -12.75 14.94 -4.15
C VAL A 20 -12.02 14.06 -5.17
N ASN A 21 -12.45 14.07 -6.42
CA ASN A 21 -11.84 13.35 -7.52
C ASN A 21 -11.01 14.26 -8.46
N SER A 22 -10.70 15.50 -8.08
CA SER A 22 -9.92 16.39 -8.95
C SER A 22 -8.48 15.91 -9.15
N ARG A 23 -7.91 15.23 -8.15
CA ARG A 23 -6.59 14.59 -8.23
C ARG A 23 -6.60 13.30 -7.44
N VAL A 24 -6.69 12.18 -8.13
CA VAL A 24 -6.74 10.85 -7.51
C VAL A 24 -5.39 10.16 -7.64
N LEU A 25 -4.81 9.78 -6.51
CA LEU A 25 -3.63 8.91 -6.45
C LEU A 25 -4.11 7.46 -6.34
N ILE A 26 -3.79 6.65 -7.34
CA ILE A 26 -4.06 5.21 -7.33
C ILE A 26 -2.74 4.46 -7.15
N VAL A 27 -2.69 3.56 -6.17
CA VAL A 27 -1.51 2.78 -5.80
C VAL A 27 -1.81 1.30 -5.96
N ASP A 28 -0.97 0.58 -6.72
CA ASP A 28 -0.92 -0.88 -6.69
C ASP A 28 -0.32 -1.32 -5.35
N GLY A 29 -1.19 -1.70 -4.41
CA GLY A 29 -0.80 -1.94 -3.02
C GLY A 29 0.09 -3.16 -2.86
N LEU A 30 -0.18 -4.25 -3.58
CA LEU A 30 0.63 -5.46 -3.48
C LEU A 30 2.02 -5.26 -4.08
N ASN A 31 2.11 -4.63 -5.22
CA ASN A 31 3.39 -4.34 -5.87
C ASN A 31 4.27 -3.44 -5.00
N LEU A 32 3.71 -2.34 -4.49
CA LEU A 32 4.43 -1.43 -3.60
C LEU A 32 4.93 -2.15 -2.35
N TYR A 33 4.08 -2.97 -1.73
CA TYR A 33 4.43 -3.75 -0.54
C TYR A 33 5.56 -4.75 -0.81
N LEU A 34 5.44 -5.56 -1.86
CA LEU A 34 6.44 -6.57 -2.20
C LEU A 34 7.80 -5.94 -2.53
N ARG A 35 7.81 -4.80 -3.21
CA ARG A 35 9.04 -4.05 -3.49
C ARG A 35 9.69 -3.52 -2.21
N ALA A 36 8.90 -2.96 -1.29
CA ALA A 36 9.40 -2.49 0.00
C ALA A 36 9.97 -3.65 0.83
N PHE A 37 9.23 -4.75 0.94
CA PHE A 37 9.65 -5.94 1.65
C PHE A 37 10.95 -6.55 1.08
N ALA A 38 11.09 -6.57 -0.24
CA ALA A 38 12.24 -7.17 -0.91
C ALA A 38 13.56 -6.45 -0.64
N VAL A 39 13.54 -5.14 -0.41
CA VAL A 39 14.76 -4.32 -0.33
C VAL A 39 15.04 -3.73 1.04
N ASN A 40 14.03 -3.63 1.91
CA ASN A 40 14.15 -2.95 3.19
C ASN A 40 14.27 -3.97 4.35
N GLY A 41 15.47 -4.14 4.86
CA GLY A 41 15.78 -5.01 5.99
C GLY A 41 15.60 -4.37 7.36
N ALA A 42 14.80 -3.31 7.49
CA ALA A 42 14.61 -2.64 8.78
C ALA A 42 13.99 -3.57 9.83
N LEU A 43 14.55 -3.50 11.02
CA LEU A 43 14.09 -4.21 12.22
C LEU A 43 13.53 -3.19 13.22
N ASN A 44 12.59 -3.62 14.06
CA ASN A 44 12.18 -2.84 15.23
C ASN A 44 13.16 -3.07 16.40
N ASP A 45 12.93 -2.40 17.54
CA ASP A 45 13.78 -2.48 18.73
C ASP A 45 13.87 -3.91 19.32
N ASN A 46 12.92 -4.78 18.98
CA ASN A 46 12.92 -6.18 19.38
C ASN A 46 13.56 -7.12 18.34
N GLY A 47 14.19 -6.56 17.29
CA GLY A 47 14.79 -7.34 16.21
C GLY A 47 13.80 -7.99 15.24
N VAL A 48 12.52 -7.57 15.26
CA VAL A 48 11.50 -8.10 14.35
C VAL A 48 11.53 -7.34 13.03
N PRO A 49 11.53 -8.04 11.87
CA PRO A 49 11.50 -7.40 10.57
C PRO A 49 10.23 -6.56 10.35
N VAL A 50 10.40 -5.29 9.98
CA VAL A 50 9.31 -4.33 9.72
C VAL A 50 9.50 -3.57 8.41
N GLY A 51 10.47 -3.97 7.60
CA GLY A 51 10.88 -3.24 6.39
C GLY A 51 9.78 -3.10 5.35
N GLY A 52 8.97 -4.14 5.15
CA GLY A 52 7.84 -4.10 4.21
C GLY A 52 6.79 -3.08 4.61
N LEU A 53 6.41 -3.10 5.89
CA LEU A 53 5.44 -2.17 6.47
C LEU A 53 5.96 -0.71 6.41
N THR A 54 7.14 -0.46 6.97
CA THR A 54 7.71 0.89 7.06
C THR A 54 8.07 1.45 5.69
N GLY A 55 8.58 0.62 4.79
CA GLY A 55 8.91 1.01 3.42
C GLY A 55 7.67 1.38 2.62
N PHE A 56 6.58 0.61 2.76
CA PHE A 56 5.31 0.94 2.13
C PHE A 56 4.78 2.31 2.59
N LEU A 57 4.66 2.50 3.92
CA LEU A 57 4.12 3.73 4.48
C LEU A 57 4.97 4.96 4.11
N ARG A 58 6.30 4.81 4.10
CA ARG A 58 7.22 5.88 3.66
C ARG A 58 7.03 6.23 2.20
N SER A 59 6.91 5.23 1.33
CA SER A 59 6.69 5.43 -0.11
C SER A 59 5.33 6.06 -0.40
N LEU A 60 4.30 5.63 0.32
CA LEU A 60 2.96 6.22 0.23
C LEU A 60 2.98 7.70 0.66
N ALA A 61 3.58 7.99 1.80
CA ALA A 61 3.72 9.37 2.31
C ALA A 61 4.49 10.27 1.33
N TYR A 62 5.55 9.73 0.70
CA TYR A 62 6.28 10.44 -0.35
C TYR A 62 5.39 10.74 -1.54
N ALA A 63 4.69 9.74 -2.07
CA ALA A 63 3.80 9.92 -3.22
C ALA A 63 2.68 10.95 -2.95
N ILE A 64 2.10 10.92 -1.75
CA ILE A 64 1.08 11.90 -1.34
C ILE A 64 1.66 13.31 -1.33
N ARG A 65 2.84 13.52 -0.77
CA ARG A 65 3.50 14.85 -0.75
C ARG A 65 3.81 15.36 -2.14
N GLU A 66 4.34 14.51 -3.01
CA GLU A 66 4.70 14.90 -4.38
C GLU A 66 3.50 15.22 -5.26
N THR A 67 2.39 14.48 -5.08
CA THR A 67 1.23 14.62 -5.96
C THR A 67 0.12 15.49 -5.37
N ASN A 68 0.15 15.74 -4.06
CA ASN A 68 -0.89 16.49 -3.33
C ASN A 68 -2.31 16.08 -3.76
N PRO A 69 -2.69 14.80 -3.60
CA PRO A 69 -3.95 14.30 -4.12
C PRO A 69 -5.14 14.74 -3.25
N THR A 70 -6.30 14.89 -3.87
CA THR A 70 -7.57 15.10 -3.16
C THR A 70 -8.18 13.77 -2.70
N ARG A 71 -7.73 12.65 -3.29
CA ARG A 71 -8.17 11.30 -2.93
C ARG A 71 -7.04 10.28 -3.15
N VAL A 72 -6.92 9.35 -2.22
CA VAL A 72 -5.97 8.22 -2.34
C VAL A 72 -6.75 6.91 -2.37
N ILE A 73 -6.42 6.07 -3.35
CA ILE A 73 -6.98 4.73 -3.50
C ILE A 73 -5.82 3.73 -3.53
N ILE A 74 -5.85 2.74 -2.65
CA ILE A 74 -4.92 1.61 -2.69
C ILE A 74 -5.71 0.41 -3.21
N ALA A 75 -5.29 -0.11 -4.36
CA ALA A 75 -5.91 -1.25 -5.00
C ALA A 75 -5.07 -2.51 -4.72
N TYR A 76 -5.75 -3.59 -4.36
CA TYR A 76 -5.17 -4.92 -4.22
C TYR A 76 -5.83 -5.90 -5.18
N ASP A 77 -5.03 -6.84 -5.69
CA ASP A 77 -5.57 -7.94 -6.48
C ASP A 77 -6.60 -8.72 -5.65
N GLY A 78 -7.77 -8.93 -6.22
CA GLY A 78 -8.78 -9.79 -5.63
C GLY A 78 -8.47 -11.27 -5.85
N ALA A 79 -9.21 -12.14 -5.16
CA ALA A 79 -9.10 -13.58 -5.34
C ALA A 79 -9.32 -13.96 -6.82
N GLY A 80 -8.34 -14.63 -7.44
CA GLY A 80 -8.39 -15.00 -8.85
C GLY A 80 -8.26 -13.81 -9.83
N GLY A 81 -7.68 -12.69 -9.43
CA GLY A 81 -7.55 -11.46 -10.23
C GLY A 81 -6.97 -11.68 -11.64
N SER A 82 -5.96 -12.54 -11.77
CA SER A 82 -5.34 -12.83 -13.08
C SER A 82 -6.14 -13.76 -14.01
N GLN A 83 -7.23 -14.36 -13.54
CA GLN A 83 -7.99 -15.37 -14.33
C GLN A 83 -8.52 -14.79 -15.63
N ARG A 84 -9.08 -13.58 -15.63
CA ARG A 84 -9.61 -12.93 -16.82
C ARG A 84 -8.53 -12.72 -17.87
N ARG A 85 -7.37 -12.20 -17.46
CA ARG A 85 -6.23 -11.95 -18.37
C ARG A 85 -5.65 -13.26 -18.92
N ARG A 86 -5.56 -14.32 -18.10
CA ARG A 86 -5.12 -15.65 -18.54
C ARG A 86 -6.07 -16.32 -19.53
N LYS A 87 -7.38 -16.07 -19.42
CA LYS A 87 -8.35 -16.54 -20.42
C LYS A 87 -8.15 -15.88 -21.79
N LEU A 88 -7.78 -14.60 -21.80
CA LEU A 88 -7.53 -13.84 -23.03
C LEU A 88 -6.12 -14.08 -23.59
N CYS A 89 -5.14 -14.29 -22.71
CA CYS A 89 -3.75 -14.54 -23.05
C CYS A 89 -3.19 -15.61 -22.12
N PRO A 90 -3.17 -16.90 -22.53
CA PRO A 90 -2.68 -18.00 -21.68
C PRO A 90 -1.25 -17.84 -21.21
N GLU A 91 -0.41 -17.14 -21.97
CA GLU A 91 1.00 -16.87 -21.64
C GLU A 91 1.17 -15.75 -20.59
N TYR A 92 0.09 -15.07 -20.21
CA TYR A 92 0.15 -13.97 -19.25
C TYR A 92 0.73 -14.43 -17.90
N LYS A 93 1.87 -13.87 -17.52
CA LYS A 93 2.61 -14.21 -16.30
C LYS A 93 3.10 -15.68 -16.22
N SER A 94 3.15 -16.43 -17.34
CA SER A 94 3.62 -17.82 -17.40
C SER A 94 5.10 -17.95 -16.97
N ASN A 95 5.91 -16.93 -17.22
CA ASN A 95 7.35 -16.92 -16.88
C ASN A 95 7.65 -16.68 -15.40
N ARG A 96 6.64 -16.45 -14.56
CA ARG A 96 6.83 -16.28 -13.13
C ARG A 96 7.14 -17.62 -12.47
N LYS A 97 8.39 -17.83 -12.04
CA LYS A 97 8.81 -19.03 -11.31
C LYS A 97 8.34 -18.94 -9.86
N PRO A 98 7.53 -19.86 -9.36
CA PRO A 98 7.18 -19.93 -7.93
C PRO A 98 8.39 -20.32 -7.08
N GLY A 99 8.44 -19.88 -5.83
CA GLY A 99 9.35 -20.42 -4.82
C GLY A 99 10.71 -19.75 -4.64
N LYS A 100 11.01 -18.64 -5.33
CA LYS A 100 12.22 -17.88 -5.03
C LYS A 100 12.01 -16.92 -3.85
N ARG A 101 13.04 -16.80 -2.99
CA ARG A 101 13.12 -15.73 -1.99
C ARG A 101 13.01 -14.38 -2.69
N ILE A 102 12.28 -13.45 -2.10
CA ILE A 102 12.09 -12.11 -2.64
C ILE A 102 12.99 -11.08 -1.97
N THR A 103 13.44 -11.33 -0.72
CA THR A 103 14.35 -10.44 0.01
C THR A 103 15.75 -10.46 -0.57
N ARG A 104 16.36 -9.28 -0.58
CA ARG A 104 17.76 -9.06 -0.99
C ARG A 104 18.71 -8.91 0.22
N TRP A 105 18.20 -9.10 1.40
CA TRP A 105 18.92 -8.99 2.67
C TRP A 105 18.78 -10.29 3.44
N ASP A 106 19.74 -10.57 4.31
CA ASP A 106 19.90 -11.87 4.96
C ASP A 106 19.44 -11.82 6.44
N ALA A 107 18.13 -11.98 6.66
CA ALA A 107 17.58 -12.07 8.01
C ALA A 107 16.67 -13.29 8.23
N PHE A 108 16.32 -14.02 7.16
CA PHE A 108 15.46 -15.20 7.25
C PHE A 108 16.26 -16.48 7.04
N LYS A 109 16.05 -17.47 7.89
CA LYS A 109 16.71 -18.78 7.80
C LYS A 109 16.27 -19.57 6.57
N ASN A 110 14.99 -19.42 6.18
CA ASN A 110 14.41 -20.14 5.05
C ASN A 110 13.24 -19.39 4.43
N ALA A 111 12.73 -19.90 3.31
CA ALA A 111 11.63 -19.29 2.56
C ALA A 111 10.28 -19.29 3.33
N THR A 112 10.09 -20.20 4.27
CA THR A 112 8.87 -20.25 5.08
C THR A 112 8.86 -19.10 6.07
N GLU A 113 9.95 -18.89 6.79
CA GLU A 113 10.11 -17.78 7.73
C GLU A 113 9.93 -16.42 7.03
N GLU A 114 10.53 -16.26 5.84
CA GLU A 114 10.33 -15.06 4.99
C GLU A 114 8.85 -14.85 4.66
N LYS A 115 8.16 -15.90 4.23
CA LYS A 115 6.75 -15.84 3.86
C LYS A 115 5.84 -15.51 5.05
N ASP A 116 6.14 -16.04 6.23
CA ASP A 116 5.37 -15.78 7.43
C ASP A 116 5.60 -14.34 7.92
N ALA A 117 6.83 -13.86 7.93
CA ALA A 117 7.14 -12.46 8.22
C ALA A 117 6.47 -11.50 7.22
N MET A 118 6.44 -11.85 5.94
CA MET A 118 5.74 -11.08 4.92
C MET A 118 4.24 -11.00 5.20
N LYS A 119 3.60 -12.11 5.56
CA LYS A 119 2.16 -12.12 5.87
C LYS A 119 1.84 -11.29 7.12
N ILE A 120 2.64 -11.42 8.17
CA ILE A 120 2.46 -10.68 9.43
C ILE A 120 2.56 -9.17 9.17
N GLN A 121 3.59 -8.73 8.46
CA GLN A 121 3.76 -7.31 8.14
C GLN A 121 2.63 -6.80 7.23
N PHE A 122 2.19 -7.61 6.26
CA PHE A 122 1.09 -7.25 5.38
C PHE A 122 -0.23 -7.12 6.14
N SER A 123 -0.53 -8.05 7.04
CA SER A 123 -1.71 -7.96 7.91
C SER A 123 -1.71 -6.68 8.75
N ARG A 124 -0.56 -6.35 9.35
CA ARG A 124 -0.39 -5.10 10.10
C ARG A 124 -0.52 -3.86 9.22
N LEU A 125 -0.02 -3.93 7.99
CA LEU A 125 -0.19 -2.83 7.04
C LEU A 125 -1.67 -2.56 6.76
N ILE A 126 -2.47 -3.60 6.47
CA ILE A 126 -3.91 -3.45 6.23
C ILE A 126 -4.60 -2.84 7.45
N GLU A 127 -4.25 -3.27 8.66
CA GLU A 127 -4.75 -2.70 9.91
C GLU A 127 -4.44 -1.19 10.00
N TYR A 128 -3.20 -0.76 9.78
CA TYR A 128 -2.84 0.66 9.80
C TYR A 128 -3.54 1.47 8.71
N LEU A 129 -3.68 0.92 7.51
CA LEU A 129 -4.38 1.60 6.41
C LEU A 129 -5.85 1.85 6.73
N SER A 130 -6.49 0.99 7.56
CA SER A 130 -7.88 1.17 7.97
C SER A 130 -8.13 2.38 8.88
N PHE A 131 -7.07 2.91 9.51
CA PHE A 131 -7.15 4.13 10.35
C PHE A 131 -6.88 5.42 9.57
N LEU A 132 -6.48 5.32 8.30
CA LEU A 132 -6.16 6.48 7.48
C LEU A 132 -7.37 6.90 6.61
N PRO A 133 -7.51 8.20 6.29
CA PRO A 133 -8.58 8.70 5.42
C PRO A 133 -8.31 8.38 3.94
N ILE A 134 -8.11 7.11 3.62
CA ILE A 134 -7.84 6.60 2.27
C ILE A 134 -8.79 5.46 1.93
N ASN A 135 -8.99 5.20 0.65
CA ASN A 135 -9.78 4.07 0.20
C ASN A 135 -8.89 2.86 -0.09
N VAL A 136 -9.18 1.74 0.54
CA VAL A 136 -8.55 0.45 0.24
C VAL A 136 -9.57 -0.42 -0.46
N ILE A 137 -9.26 -0.91 -1.66
CA ILE A 137 -10.16 -1.71 -2.48
C ILE A 137 -9.50 -3.02 -2.90
N SER A 138 -10.29 -4.09 -2.88
CA SER A 138 -9.94 -5.37 -3.48
C SER A 138 -11.23 -5.98 -4.03
N ILE A 139 -11.23 -6.35 -5.30
CA ILE A 139 -12.42 -6.91 -5.97
C ILE A 139 -12.04 -8.25 -6.56
N ASP A 140 -12.77 -9.31 -6.20
CA ASP A 140 -12.52 -10.66 -6.70
C ASP A 140 -12.54 -10.70 -8.22
N ARG A 141 -11.64 -11.46 -8.79
CA ARG A 141 -11.41 -11.65 -10.23
C ARG A 141 -10.93 -10.40 -10.99
N ILE A 142 -10.57 -9.33 -10.27
CA ILE A 142 -9.98 -8.12 -10.83
C ILE A 142 -8.57 -7.95 -10.27
N GLU A 143 -7.63 -7.62 -11.17
CA GLU A 143 -6.28 -7.17 -10.77
C GLU A 143 -6.31 -5.67 -10.46
N ALA A 144 -5.43 -5.25 -9.57
CA ALA A 144 -5.19 -3.86 -9.21
C ALA A 144 -4.67 -3.02 -10.39
#